data_99d2ecdd54d1d3ba7664f703bc113718
#
_entry.id   99d2ecdd54d1d3ba7664f703bc113718
#
_cell.length_a   1.000
_cell.length_b   1.000
_cell.length_c   1.000
_cell.angle_alpha   90.00
_cell.angle_beta   90.00
_cell.angle_gamma   90.00
#
_symmetry.space_group_name_H-M   'P 1'
#
loop_
_entity.id
_entity.type
_entity.pdbx_description
1 polymer ?
#
loop_
_entity_poly.entity_id
_entity_poly.type
_entity_poly.pdbx_seq_one_letter_code
_entity_poly.pdbx_strand_id
1 'polypeptide(L)'
;MEYYSTHINKLIEQLSHLPGIGPKSAQRLAFHIMNMPKDQVEQLTSSITGAREKIRYCRKCCTLTDQELCPICSNPKRDASTIMVVENTRDLAAYEKTGKYERVYHVLHGAISPMLGIGPDDIRLKELMKRLQTEEIKEVIIATNSSLEGETTAMYISKLIKPTGIRVSRIASGVPVGGDLEYIDEVTLLRALEGRVDL
;
A
#
# COMPACT_ATOMS: atom_id res chain seq x y z
N MET A 1 -13.77 30.52 23.54
CA MET A 1 -12.75 31.60 23.70
C MET A 1 -11.52 31.19 22.88
N GLU A 2 -11.15 32.02 21.91
CA GLU A 2 -9.93 31.83 21.15
C GLU A 2 -8.75 32.40 21.92
N TYR A 3 -7.92 31.53 22.47
CA TYR A 3 -6.74 31.97 23.27
C TYR A 3 -5.54 32.36 22.39
N TYR A 4 -5.56 32.03 21.07
CA TYR A 4 -4.48 32.28 20.15
C TYR A 4 -4.90 33.19 19.00
N SER A 5 -3.92 33.74 18.27
CA SER A 5 -4.19 34.52 17.08
C SER A 5 -4.87 33.66 15.99
N THR A 6 -5.61 34.32 15.11
CA THR A 6 -6.36 33.64 14.02
C THR A 6 -5.46 32.72 13.18
N HIS A 7 -4.21 33.14 12.92
CA HIS A 7 -3.28 32.33 12.12
C HIS A 7 -2.78 31.09 12.85
N ILE A 8 -2.55 31.16 14.16
CA ILE A 8 -2.17 30.01 14.98
C ILE A 8 -3.34 29.03 15.07
N ASN A 9 -4.56 29.53 15.30
CA ASN A 9 -5.76 28.68 15.35
C ASN A 9 -5.99 27.92 14.02
N LYS A 10 -5.86 28.60 12.88
CA LYS A 10 -5.96 27.98 11.56
C LYS A 10 -4.89 26.90 11.35
N LEU A 11 -3.66 27.12 11.75
CA LEU A 11 -2.60 26.11 11.65
C LEU A 11 -2.89 24.89 12.50
N ILE A 12 -3.33 25.09 13.75
CA ILE A 12 -3.75 24.01 14.66
C ILE A 12 -4.90 23.20 14.05
N GLU A 13 -5.90 23.87 13.51
CA GLU A 13 -7.05 23.24 12.83
C GLU A 13 -6.60 22.36 11.67
N GLN A 14 -5.79 22.89 10.74
CA GLN A 14 -5.30 22.12 9.58
C GLN A 14 -4.44 20.91 10.00
N LEU A 15 -3.60 21.07 11.00
CA LEU A 15 -2.82 19.94 11.54
C LEU A 15 -3.70 18.89 12.22
N SER A 16 -4.79 19.29 12.85
CA SER A 16 -5.74 18.37 13.53
C SER A 16 -6.56 17.53 12.55
N HIS A 17 -6.66 17.93 11.27
CA HIS A 17 -7.30 17.13 10.22
C HIS A 17 -6.42 15.96 9.74
N LEU A 18 -5.14 15.94 10.12
CA LEU A 18 -4.26 14.83 9.74
C LEU A 18 -4.56 13.57 10.57
N PRO A 19 -4.66 12.38 9.94
CA PRO A 19 -4.95 11.14 10.66
C PRO A 19 -3.94 10.88 11.79
N GLY A 20 -4.44 10.55 12.97
CA GLY A 20 -3.62 10.32 14.16
C GLY A 20 -3.13 11.57 14.89
N ILE A 21 -3.44 12.77 14.39
CA ILE A 21 -3.10 14.03 15.04
C ILE A 21 -4.31 14.57 15.80
N GLY A 22 -4.32 14.36 17.11
CA GLY A 22 -5.35 14.96 17.98
C GLY A 22 -5.07 16.44 18.29
N PRO A 23 -6.03 17.17 18.87
CA PRO A 23 -5.92 18.62 19.13
C PRO A 23 -4.68 19.03 19.93
N LYS A 24 -4.30 18.25 20.95
CA LYS A 24 -3.08 18.51 21.74
C LYS A 24 -1.80 18.38 20.93
N SER A 25 -1.73 17.36 20.06
CA SER A 25 -0.58 17.14 19.17
C SER A 25 -0.51 18.22 18.09
N ALA A 26 -1.66 18.59 17.50
CA ALA A 26 -1.74 19.68 16.53
C ALA A 26 -1.26 21.00 17.13
N GLN A 27 -1.66 21.33 18.35
CA GLN A 27 -1.17 22.52 19.06
C GLN A 27 0.34 22.48 19.26
N ARG A 28 0.89 21.37 19.75
CA ARG A 28 2.35 21.22 19.92
C ARG A 28 3.11 21.40 18.60
N LEU A 29 2.61 20.78 17.51
CA LEU A 29 3.22 20.92 16.18
C LEU A 29 3.15 22.36 15.67
N ALA A 30 2.01 23.05 15.83
CA ALA A 30 1.87 24.45 15.43
C ALA A 30 2.90 25.35 16.14
N PHE A 31 3.03 25.24 17.45
CA PHE A 31 4.02 26.01 18.20
C PHE A 31 5.47 25.62 17.86
N HIS A 32 5.73 24.34 17.56
CA HIS A 32 7.04 23.94 17.07
C HIS A 32 7.36 24.63 15.73
N ILE A 33 6.43 24.60 14.77
CA ILE A 33 6.58 25.26 13.47
C ILE A 33 6.83 26.76 13.62
N MET A 34 6.13 27.42 14.56
CA MET A 34 6.34 28.86 14.83
C MET A 34 7.73 29.18 15.35
N ASN A 35 8.41 28.23 16.00
CA ASN A 35 9.77 28.37 16.52
C ASN A 35 10.85 27.86 15.55
N MET A 36 10.48 27.26 14.41
CA MET A 36 11.42 26.82 13.38
C MET A 36 12.01 28.02 12.63
N PRO A 37 13.27 27.92 12.14
CA PRO A 37 13.81 28.86 11.18
C PRO A 37 12.94 28.97 9.93
N LYS A 38 12.85 30.18 9.37
CA LYS A 38 11.96 30.48 8.23
C LYS A 38 12.25 29.61 7.02
N ASP A 39 13.51 29.35 6.71
CA ASP A 39 13.97 28.49 5.62
C ASP A 39 13.50 27.04 5.78
N GLN A 40 13.48 26.50 7.00
CA GLN A 40 12.96 25.17 7.28
C GLN A 40 11.44 25.07 7.10
N VAL A 41 10.71 26.12 7.47
CA VAL A 41 9.26 26.20 7.22
C VAL A 41 8.97 26.26 5.73
N GLU A 42 9.72 27.06 4.97
CA GLU A 42 9.62 27.14 3.50
C GLU A 42 9.96 25.80 2.84
N GLN A 43 10.97 25.09 3.32
CA GLN A 43 11.31 23.76 2.83
C GLN A 43 10.20 22.73 3.11
N LEU A 44 9.62 22.74 4.31
CA LEU A 44 8.51 21.85 4.66
C LEU A 44 7.30 22.10 3.76
N THR A 45 6.89 23.35 3.60
CA THR A 45 5.72 23.72 2.79
C THR A 45 5.95 23.41 1.31
N SER A 46 7.12 23.70 0.77
CA SER A 46 7.46 23.37 -0.62
C SER A 46 7.53 21.87 -0.86
N SER A 47 7.98 21.08 0.13
CA SER A 47 8.00 19.61 0.03
C SER A 47 6.59 19.03 -0.01
N ILE A 48 5.68 19.55 0.81
CA ILE A 48 4.26 19.12 0.81
C ILE A 48 3.61 19.45 -0.55
N THR A 49 3.74 20.69 -1.01
CA THR A 49 3.17 21.14 -2.27
C THR A 49 3.76 20.37 -3.46
N GLY A 50 5.09 20.27 -3.51
CA GLY A 50 5.80 19.57 -4.57
C GLY A 50 5.43 18.07 -4.64
N ALA A 51 5.29 17.41 -3.50
CA ALA A 51 4.82 16.03 -3.47
C ALA A 51 3.39 15.90 -4.03
N ARG A 52 2.49 16.80 -3.63
CA ARG A 52 1.10 16.77 -4.11
C ARG A 52 0.96 17.04 -5.60
N GLU A 53 1.78 17.92 -6.15
CA GLU A 53 1.74 18.31 -7.57
C GLU A 53 2.44 17.32 -8.50
N LYS A 54 3.57 16.75 -8.05
CA LYS A 54 4.45 15.96 -8.93
C LYS A 54 4.17 14.46 -8.88
N ILE A 55 3.68 13.94 -7.73
CA ILE A 55 3.41 12.51 -7.61
C ILE A 55 2.16 12.11 -8.41
N ARG A 56 2.33 11.06 -9.17
CA ARG A 56 1.31 10.43 -10.03
C ARG A 56 1.34 8.91 -9.86
N TYR A 57 0.43 8.22 -10.50
CA TYR A 57 0.47 6.76 -10.60
C TYR A 57 1.40 6.33 -11.73
N CYS A 58 2.27 5.35 -11.46
CA CYS A 58 3.05 4.67 -12.49
C CYS A 58 2.09 4.09 -13.53
N ARG A 59 2.31 4.39 -14.81
CA ARG A 59 1.44 3.94 -15.91
C ARG A 59 1.32 2.42 -16.00
N LYS A 60 2.32 1.67 -15.50
CA LYS A 60 2.36 0.21 -15.57
C LYS A 60 1.82 -0.48 -14.32
N CYS A 61 2.33 -0.15 -13.14
CA CYS A 61 2.01 -0.86 -11.90
C CYS A 61 1.12 -0.09 -10.93
N CYS A 62 0.74 1.13 -11.26
CA CYS A 62 -0.08 2.02 -10.44
C CYS A 62 0.55 2.45 -9.11
N THR A 63 1.82 2.14 -8.80
CA THR A 63 2.46 2.70 -7.61
C THR A 63 2.64 4.21 -7.74
N LEU A 64 2.79 4.90 -6.61
CA LEU A 64 3.07 6.34 -6.60
C LEU A 64 4.50 6.61 -7.07
N THR A 65 4.68 7.58 -7.97
CA THR A 65 5.96 7.97 -8.56
C THR A 65 5.91 9.40 -9.07
N ASP A 66 7.05 10.04 -9.20
CA ASP A 66 7.22 11.35 -9.87
C ASP A 66 7.48 11.23 -11.39
N GLN A 67 7.72 10.01 -11.88
CA GLN A 67 8.00 9.70 -13.28
C GLN A 67 6.83 8.96 -13.95
N GLU A 68 6.88 8.82 -15.28
CA GLU A 68 5.87 8.04 -16.02
C GLU A 68 5.88 6.56 -15.63
N LEU A 69 7.08 5.99 -15.48
CA LEU A 69 7.31 4.65 -14.95
C LEU A 69 8.13 4.74 -13.67
N CYS A 70 7.71 3.99 -12.65
CA CYS A 70 8.48 3.93 -11.39
C CYS A 70 9.82 3.20 -11.59
N PRO A 71 10.78 3.35 -10.68
CA PRO A 71 12.10 2.72 -10.77
C PRO A 71 12.05 1.20 -10.93
N ILE A 72 11.02 0.53 -10.41
CA ILE A 72 10.85 -0.92 -10.56
C ILE A 72 10.42 -1.27 -11.99
N CYS A 73 9.41 -0.57 -12.53
CA CYS A 73 8.89 -0.85 -13.86
C CYS A 73 9.83 -0.43 -15.01
N SER A 74 10.73 0.53 -14.76
CA SER A 74 11.74 0.97 -15.72
C SER A 74 13.02 0.13 -15.67
N ASN A 75 13.19 -0.74 -14.66
CA ASN A 75 14.39 -1.57 -14.53
C ASN A 75 14.29 -2.84 -15.39
N PRO A 76 15.11 -2.97 -16.47
CA PRO A 76 15.05 -4.11 -17.36
C PRO A 76 15.58 -5.42 -16.75
N LYS A 77 16.22 -5.36 -15.59
CA LYS A 77 16.71 -6.54 -14.86
C LYS A 77 15.60 -7.27 -14.09
N ARG A 78 14.44 -6.63 -13.91
CA ARG A 78 13.30 -7.25 -13.22
C ARG A 78 12.61 -8.27 -14.13
N ASP A 79 12.33 -9.45 -13.58
CA ASP A 79 11.50 -10.44 -14.26
C ASP A 79 10.04 -9.98 -14.31
N ALA A 80 9.59 -9.60 -15.50
CA ALA A 80 8.25 -9.09 -15.72
C ALA A 80 7.20 -10.21 -15.87
N SER A 81 7.60 -11.49 -15.91
CA SER A 81 6.66 -12.61 -16.07
C SER A 81 5.84 -12.94 -14.81
N THR A 82 6.20 -12.38 -13.67
CA THR A 82 5.48 -12.55 -12.40
C THR A 82 5.10 -11.20 -11.80
N ILE A 83 3.84 -11.03 -11.48
CA ILE A 83 3.31 -9.81 -10.84
C ILE A 83 2.90 -10.13 -9.41
N MET A 84 3.43 -9.35 -8.44
CA MET A 84 2.89 -9.35 -7.07
C MET A 84 1.85 -8.22 -6.94
N VAL A 85 0.64 -8.59 -6.57
CA VAL A 85 -0.48 -7.66 -6.35
C VAL A 85 -0.56 -7.29 -4.88
N VAL A 86 -0.47 -6.00 -4.58
CA VAL A 86 -0.52 -5.43 -3.24
C VAL A 86 -1.61 -4.37 -3.13
N GLU A 87 -2.09 -4.08 -1.93
CA GLU A 87 -3.17 -3.12 -1.73
C GLU A 87 -2.70 -1.66 -1.87
N ASN A 88 -1.49 -1.34 -1.43
CA ASN A 88 -0.97 0.03 -1.45
C ASN A 88 0.54 0.10 -1.66
N THR A 89 1.06 1.31 -1.92
CA THR A 89 2.49 1.54 -2.17
C THR A 89 3.37 1.22 -0.95
N ARG A 90 2.84 1.28 0.28
CA ARG A 90 3.60 0.95 1.51
C ARG A 90 3.87 -0.55 1.59
N ASP A 91 2.90 -1.38 1.18
CA ASP A 91 3.06 -2.83 1.12
C ASP A 91 4.15 -3.20 0.10
N LEU A 92 4.11 -2.59 -1.10
CA LEU A 92 5.17 -2.73 -2.09
C LEU A 92 6.54 -2.38 -1.48
N ALA A 93 6.64 -1.25 -0.79
CA ALA A 93 7.90 -0.82 -0.17
C ALA A 93 8.39 -1.78 0.92
N ALA A 94 7.47 -2.46 1.63
CA ALA A 94 7.82 -3.48 2.62
C ALA A 94 8.49 -4.70 1.95
N TYR A 95 7.97 -5.16 0.81
CA TYR A 95 8.60 -6.24 0.04
C TYR A 95 9.95 -5.83 -0.55
N GLU A 96 10.05 -4.62 -1.11
CA GLU A 96 11.32 -4.09 -1.65
C GLU A 96 12.43 -4.02 -0.59
N LYS A 97 12.09 -3.68 0.66
CA LYS A 97 13.05 -3.68 1.78
C LYS A 97 13.66 -5.04 2.07
N THR A 98 13.01 -6.14 1.69
CA THR A 98 13.58 -7.49 1.84
C THR A 98 14.79 -7.72 0.95
N GLY A 99 14.90 -6.99 -0.17
CA GLY A 99 15.95 -7.16 -1.19
C GLY A 99 15.95 -8.50 -1.90
N LYS A 100 14.87 -9.30 -1.78
CA LYS A 100 14.77 -10.67 -2.32
C LYS A 100 13.80 -10.82 -3.47
N TYR A 101 12.92 -9.85 -3.68
CA TYR A 101 11.91 -9.91 -4.73
C TYR A 101 12.39 -9.13 -5.96
N GLU A 102 12.82 -9.85 -6.99
CA GLU A 102 13.38 -9.27 -8.23
C GLU A 102 12.37 -9.20 -9.39
N ARG A 103 11.08 -9.18 -9.08
CA ARG A 103 9.99 -9.17 -10.06
C ARG A 103 9.21 -7.87 -9.99
N VAL A 104 8.06 -7.81 -10.66
CA VAL A 104 7.27 -6.58 -10.75
C VAL A 104 6.01 -6.64 -9.89
N TYR A 105 5.41 -5.47 -9.68
CA TYR A 105 4.23 -5.31 -8.82
C TYR A 105 3.03 -4.77 -9.57
N HIS A 106 1.87 -4.86 -8.93
CA HIS A 106 0.69 -4.07 -9.22
C HIS A 106 0.04 -3.59 -7.93
N VAL A 107 -0.26 -2.29 -7.85
CA VAL A 107 -0.83 -1.64 -6.66
C VAL A 107 -2.29 -1.34 -6.91
N LEU A 108 -3.18 -1.91 -6.08
CA LEU A 108 -4.63 -1.78 -6.21
C LEU A 108 -5.17 -0.44 -5.70
N HIS A 109 -4.48 0.21 -4.77
CA HIS A 109 -4.94 1.40 -4.03
C HIS A 109 -6.23 1.19 -3.25
N GLY A 110 -6.42 0.00 -2.69
CA GLY A 110 -7.55 -0.38 -1.86
C GLY A 110 -7.81 -1.87 -1.86
N ALA A 111 -8.89 -2.25 -1.20
CA ALA A 111 -9.43 -3.60 -1.17
C ALA A 111 -10.94 -3.54 -1.38
N ILE A 112 -11.53 -4.59 -1.92
CA ILE A 112 -12.98 -4.73 -2.07
C ILE A 112 -13.60 -4.82 -0.68
N SER A 113 -14.50 -3.90 -0.36
CA SER A 113 -15.22 -3.86 0.91
C SER A 113 -16.70 -3.55 0.68
N PRO A 114 -17.56 -4.56 0.58
CA PRO A 114 -19.00 -4.35 0.40
C PRO A 114 -19.63 -3.51 1.52
N MET A 115 -19.12 -3.65 2.74
CA MET A 115 -19.60 -2.86 3.88
C MET A 115 -19.33 -1.36 3.76
N LEU A 116 -18.23 -0.99 3.08
CA LEU A 116 -17.86 0.40 2.81
C LEU A 116 -18.31 0.86 1.42
N GLY A 117 -19.03 0.02 0.67
CA GLY A 117 -19.46 0.33 -0.69
C GLY A 117 -18.32 0.35 -1.72
N ILE A 118 -17.15 -0.22 -1.39
CA ILE A 118 -15.99 -0.27 -2.27
C ILE A 118 -16.06 -1.54 -3.13
N GLY A 119 -16.29 -1.34 -4.41
CA GLY A 119 -16.34 -2.41 -5.41
C GLY A 119 -15.04 -2.61 -6.18
N PRO A 120 -15.00 -3.58 -7.10
CA PRO A 120 -13.83 -3.84 -7.94
C PRO A 120 -13.47 -2.68 -8.88
N ASP A 121 -14.42 -1.80 -9.17
CA ASP A 121 -14.22 -0.62 -10.03
C ASP A 121 -13.60 0.58 -9.29
N ASP A 122 -13.64 0.56 -7.97
CA ASP A 122 -13.09 1.62 -7.12
C ASP A 122 -11.59 1.42 -6.83
N ILE A 123 -11.05 0.25 -7.18
CA ILE A 123 -9.63 -0.08 -7.05
C ILE A 123 -8.99 -0.28 -8.44
N ARG A 124 -7.65 -0.32 -8.51
CA ARG A 124 -6.89 -0.43 -9.78
C ARG A 124 -6.89 -1.86 -10.36
N LEU A 125 -8.03 -2.53 -10.32
CA LEU A 125 -8.18 -3.89 -10.83
C LEU A 125 -8.29 -3.93 -12.37
N LYS A 126 -8.93 -2.93 -12.96
CA LYS A 126 -9.04 -2.82 -14.44
C LYS A 126 -7.67 -2.74 -15.11
N GLU A 127 -6.76 -1.97 -14.51
CA GLU A 127 -5.39 -1.83 -14.99
C GLU A 127 -4.62 -3.16 -14.85
N LEU A 128 -4.83 -3.91 -13.78
CA LEU A 128 -4.27 -5.26 -13.64
C LEU A 128 -4.76 -6.17 -14.76
N MET A 129 -6.07 -6.26 -14.97
CA MET A 129 -6.65 -7.11 -16.03
C MET A 129 -6.15 -6.75 -17.42
N LYS A 130 -6.00 -5.45 -17.72
CA LYS A 130 -5.40 -4.98 -18.98
C LYS A 130 -3.97 -5.47 -19.13
N ARG A 131 -3.14 -5.42 -18.07
CA ARG A 131 -1.77 -5.92 -18.11
C ARG A 131 -1.71 -7.41 -18.40
N LEU A 132 -2.59 -8.21 -17.79
CA LEU A 132 -2.64 -9.65 -18.01
C LEU A 132 -3.03 -10.04 -19.46
N GLN A 133 -3.69 -9.13 -20.18
CA GLN A 133 -4.03 -9.31 -21.59
C GLN A 133 -2.93 -8.87 -22.56
N THR A 134 -2.06 -7.95 -22.14
CA THR A 134 -1.08 -7.30 -23.01
C THR A 134 0.37 -7.69 -22.71
N GLU A 135 0.65 -8.30 -21.57
CA GLU A 135 1.98 -8.72 -21.14
C GLU A 135 2.03 -10.26 -21.02
N GLU A 136 3.19 -10.85 -21.22
CA GLU A 136 3.41 -12.30 -21.04
C GLU A 136 3.59 -12.65 -19.56
N ILE A 137 2.46 -12.72 -18.84
CA ILE A 137 2.44 -13.02 -17.41
C ILE A 137 2.21 -14.52 -17.20
N LYS A 138 3.11 -15.15 -16.45
CA LYS A 138 3.04 -16.57 -16.07
C LYS A 138 2.42 -16.79 -14.69
N GLU A 139 2.65 -15.84 -13.77
CA GLU A 139 2.17 -15.94 -12.40
C GLU A 139 1.71 -14.59 -11.84
N VAL A 140 0.62 -14.62 -11.09
CA VAL A 140 0.15 -13.53 -10.23
C VAL A 140 0.21 -13.99 -8.78
N ILE A 141 1.04 -13.34 -7.98
CA ILE A 141 1.14 -13.55 -6.54
C ILE A 141 0.22 -12.53 -5.86
N ILE A 142 -0.79 -12.97 -5.15
CA ILE A 142 -1.70 -12.09 -4.42
C ILE A 142 -1.13 -11.87 -3.02
N ALA A 143 -0.78 -10.63 -2.70
CA ALA A 143 -0.19 -10.18 -1.45
C ALA A 143 -1.04 -9.07 -0.80
N THR A 144 -2.37 -9.24 -0.84
CA THR A 144 -3.31 -8.41 -0.07
C THR A 144 -3.23 -8.77 1.41
N ASN A 145 -3.62 -7.85 2.29
CA ASN A 145 -3.62 -8.07 3.74
C ASN A 145 -4.47 -9.29 4.15
N SER A 146 -4.19 -9.86 5.31
CA SER A 146 -4.97 -10.98 5.88
C SER A 146 -6.25 -10.51 6.59
N SER A 147 -6.81 -9.36 6.19
CA SER A 147 -8.12 -8.85 6.60
C SER A 147 -9.24 -9.49 5.79
N LEU A 148 -10.49 -9.34 6.24
CA LEU A 148 -11.67 -9.82 5.52
C LEU A 148 -11.74 -9.22 4.10
N GLU A 149 -11.45 -7.93 3.97
CA GLU A 149 -11.42 -7.21 2.70
C GLU A 149 -10.29 -7.72 1.80
N GLY A 150 -9.10 -7.95 2.36
CA GLY A 150 -7.95 -8.46 1.61
C GLY A 150 -8.17 -9.89 1.12
N GLU A 151 -8.80 -10.77 1.93
CA GLU A 151 -9.18 -12.12 1.52
C GLU A 151 -10.28 -12.09 0.44
N THR A 152 -11.31 -11.25 0.61
CA THR A 152 -12.36 -11.05 -0.39
C THR A 152 -11.78 -10.59 -1.72
N THR A 153 -10.86 -9.64 -1.68
CA THR A 153 -10.15 -9.13 -2.86
C THR A 153 -9.31 -10.22 -3.52
N ALA A 154 -8.59 -11.02 -2.72
CA ALA A 154 -7.79 -12.13 -3.22
C ALA A 154 -8.64 -13.18 -3.93
N MET A 155 -9.76 -13.59 -3.32
CA MET A 155 -10.69 -14.54 -3.93
C MET A 155 -11.30 -14.01 -5.22
N TYR A 156 -11.69 -12.73 -5.25
CA TYR A 156 -12.25 -12.10 -6.43
C TYR A 156 -11.25 -12.10 -7.59
N ILE A 157 -10.01 -11.61 -7.34
CA ILE A 157 -8.93 -11.59 -8.33
C ILE A 157 -8.61 -13.01 -8.83
N SER A 158 -8.48 -13.97 -7.92
CA SER A 158 -8.22 -15.37 -8.27
C SER A 158 -9.31 -15.94 -9.19
N LYS A 159 -10.59 -15.66 -8.91
CA LYS A 159 -11.71 -16.10 -9.74
C LYS A 159 -11.67 -15.51 -11.15
N LEU A 160 -11.23 -14.26 -11.29
CA LEU A 160 -11.10 -13.61 -12.59
C LEU A 160 -9.92 -14.16 -13.42
N ILE A 161 -8.80 -14.46 -12.75
CA ILE A 161 -7.55 -14.84 -13.44
C ILE A 161 -7.49 -16.34 -13.76
N LYS A 162 -7.98 -17.23 -12.89
CA LYS A 162 -7.93 -18.68 -13.10
C LYS A 162 -8.36 -19.16 -14.49
N PRO A 163 -9.44 -18.65 -15.12
CA PRO A 163 -9.86 -19.08 -16.46
C PRO A 163 -8.84 -18.75 -17.56
N THR A 164 -7.90 -17.82 -17.33
CA THR A 164 -6.88 -17.42 -18.33
C THR A 164 -5.70 -18.38 -18.41
N GLY A 165 -5.60 -19.36 -17.50
CA GLY A 165 -4.47 -20.29 -17.41
C GLY A 165 -3.23 -19.71 -16.71
N ILE A 166 -3.24 -18.45 -16.29
CA ILE A 166 -2.18 -17.82 -15.50
C ILE A 166 -2.18 -18.43 -14.10
N ARG A 167 -1.01 -18.81 -13.61
CA ARG A 167 -0.86 -19.31 -12.24
C ARG A 167 -1.22 -18.19 -11.25
N VAL A 168 -2.07 -18.51 -10.29
CA VAL A 168 -2.41 -17.60 -9.19
C VAL A 168 -1.96 -18.24 -7.88
N SER A 169 -1.12 -17.54 -7.16
CA SER A 169 -0.65 -17.92 -5.83
C SER A 169 -0.95 -16.82 -4.80
N ARG A 170 -0.93 -17.16 -3.53
CA ARG A 170 -1.09 -16.24 -2.43
C ARG A 170 0.14 -16.34 -1.51
N ILE A 171 0.52 -15.21 -0.91
CA ILE A 171 1.52 -15.24 0.15
C ILE A 171 1.07 -16.17 1.27
N ALA A 172 2.02 -16.88 1.88
CA ALA A 172 1.76 -17.75 3.00
C ALA A 172 1.24 -16.96 4.21
N SER A 173 0.31 -17.57 4.93
CA SER A 173 -0.16 -17.09 6.23
C SER A 173 0.30 -18.08 7.29
N GLY A 174 0.82 -17.59 8.42
CA GLY A 174 1.30 -18.47 9.48
C GLY A 174 1.96 -17.75 10.63
N VAL A 175 2.61 -18.53 11.49
CA VAL A 175 3.31 -18.03 12.67
C VAL A 175 4.48 -17.15 12.24
N PRO A 176 4.61 -15.94 12.80
CA PRO A 176 5.76 -15.08 12.52
C PRO A 176 7.06 -15.67 13.06
N VAL A 177 8.17 -15.44 12.35
CA VAL A 177 9.50 -15.88 12.77
C VAL A 177 9.86 -15.24 14.12
N GLY A 178 10.24 -16.07 15.09
CA GLY A 178 10.59 -15.64 16.45
C GLY A 178 9.38 -15.44 17.37
N GLY A 179 8.18 -15.84 16.94
CA GLY A 179 7.00 -15.85 17.80
C GLY A 179 6.87 -17.15 18.59
N ASP A 180 6.53 -17.06 19.86
CA ASP A 180 6.19 -18.22 20.70
C ASP A 180 4.75 -18.66 20.42
N LEU A 181 4.53 -19.97 20.18
CA LEU A 181 3.23 -20.52 19.79
C LEU A 181 2.12 -20.24 20.80
N GLU A 182 2.43 -20.13 22.08
CA GLU A 182 1.44 -19.89 23.15
C GLU A 182 0.78 -18.50 23.07
N TYR A 183 1.41 -17.53 22.37
CA TYR A 183 0.88 -16.17 22.20
C TYR A 183 0.22 -15.95 20.84
N ILE A 184 0.16 -16.99 20.00
CA ILE A 184 -0.46 -16.89 18.68
C ILE A 184 -1.94 -17.25 18.78
N ASP A 185 -2.78 -16.46 18.11
CA ASP A 185 -4.23 -16.73 18.06
C ASP A 185 -4.57 -18.02 17.31
N GLU A 186 -5.72 -18.59 17.65
CA GLU A 186 -6.17 -19.90 17.15
C GLU A 186 -6.31 -19.91 15.61
N VAL A 187 -6.75 -18.82 15.01
CA VAL A 187 -6.94 -18.71 13.54
C VAL A 187 -5.60 -18.76 12.83
N THR A 188 -4.61 -18.03 13.34
CA THR A 188 -3.24 -18.03 12.80
C THR A 188 -2.59 -19.40 12.93
N LEU A 189 -2.75 -20.09 14.09
CA LEU A 189 -2.25 -21.45 14.29
C LEU A 189 -2.90 -22.45 13.32
N LEU A 190 -4.23 -22.36 13.14
CA LEU A 190 -4.93 -23.22 12.19
C LEU A 190 -4.42 -23.01 10.75
N ARG A 191 -4.30 -21.76 10.31
CA ARG A 191 -3.75 -21.44 8.97
C ARG A 191 -2.31 -21.93 8.78
N ALA A 192 -1.48 -21.84 9.82
CA ALA A 192 -0.11 -22.36 9.78
C ALA A 192 -0.10 -23.88 9.64
N LEU A 193 -1.00 -24.58 10.34
CA LEU A 193 -1.13 -26.03 10.25
C LEU A 193 -1.64 -26.48 8.86
N GLU A 194 -2.63 -25.79 8.33
CA GLU A 194 -3.19 -26.08 6.99
C GLU A 194 -2.18 -25.80 5.88
N GLY A 195 -1.41 -24.70 6.02
CA GLY A 195 -0.37 -24.27 5.07
C GLY A 195 1.00 -24.90 5.30
N ARG A 196 1.12 -25.96 6.12
CA ARG A 196 2.39 -26.62 6.41
C ARG A 196 3.04 -27.18 5.14
N VAL A 197 4.34 -27.14 5.08
CA VAL A 197 5.15 -27.67 3.97
C VAL A 197 5.98 -28.86 4.46
N ASP A 198 6.26 -29.79 3.55
CA ASP A 198 7.17 -30.89 3.82
C ASP A 198 8.61 -30.38 3.91
N LEU A 199 9.44 -31.00 4.77
CA LEU A 199 10.85 -30.65 5.00
C LEU A 199 11.77 -31.49 4.13
#